data_c0f79c0bc6911f34a0d77b4469047ce9
#
_entry.id   c0f79c0bc6911f34a0d77b4469047ce9
#
_cell.length_a   1.000
_cell.length_b   1.000
_cell.length_c   1.000
_cell.angle_alpha   90.00
_cell.angle_beta   90.00
_cell.angle_gamma   90.00
#
_symmetry.space_group_name_H-M   'P 1'
#
loop_
_entity.id
_entity.type
_entity.pdbx_description
1 polymer ?
#
loop_
_entity_poly.entity_id
_entity_poly.type
_entity_poly.pdbx_seq_one_letter_code
_entity_poly.pdbx_strand_id
1 'polypeptide(L)'
;MGCTSNNGSISLGRGSALYDPDRDRIYGSVVTRRLRAMGIRDKPIAPASPWQNGFAERLIGSIRRECVDHIIVLGEMHLRRVLKSYADYYNFVRTHRSLNKDAPVSRPVQRTGVISSRAILGGLHHHYARV
;
A
#
# COMPACT_ATOMS: atom_id res chain seq x y z
N MET A 1 61.93 13.91 -34.58
CA MET A 1 61.82 13.35 -33.22
C MET A 1 60.68 14.05 -32.53
N GLY A 2 59.49 13.50 -32.59
CA GLY A 2 58.27 14.09 -32.00
C GLY A 2 57.89 13.37 -30.74
N CYS A 3 57.88 14.05 -29.60
CA CYS A 3 57.26 13.58 -28.38
C CYS A 3 55.82 14.00 -28.39
N THR A 4 54.91 13.10 -28.63
CA THR A 4 53.48 13.31 -28.44
C THR A 4 53.12 12.97 -27.01
N SER A 5 52.88 13.98 -26.22
CA SER A 5 52.33 13.86 -24.88
C SER A 5 50.84 13.45 -24.97
N ASN A 6 50.53 12.23 -24.62
CA ASN A 6 49.18 11.79 -24.46
C ASN A 6 48.66 12.24 -23.05
N ASN A 7 47.95 13.34 -22.99
CA ASN A 7 47.16 13.71 -21.84
C ASN A 7 45.89 12.85 -21.82
N GLY A 8 45.97 11.72 -21.14
CA GLY A 8 44.80 10.93 -20.79
C GLY A 8 43.98 11.62 -19.75
N SER A 9 43.00 12.37 -20.19
CA SER A 9 41.95 12.89 -19.35
C SER A 9 41.12 11.72 -18.81
N ILE A 10 41.31 11.37 -17.54
CA ILE A 10 40.45 10.43 -16.84
C ILE A 10 39.15 11.17 -16.56
N SER A 11 38.20 11.01 -17.46
CA SER A 11 36.80 11.39 -17.20
C SER A 11 36.23 10.44 -16.13
N LEU A 12 36.12 10.94 -14.91
CA LEU A 12 35.30 10.34 -13.87
C LEU A 12 33.84 10.39 -14.36
N GLY A 13 33.43 9.34 -15.07
CA GLY A 13 32.04 9.11 -15.40
C GLY A 13 31.25 9.04 -14.12
N ARG A 14 30.49 10.10 -13.83
CA ARG A 14 29.36 10.01 -12.91
C ARG A 14 28.50 8.89 -13.44
N GLY A 15 28.45 7.78 -12.68
CA GLY A 15 27.49 6.73 -12.91
C GLY A 15 26.09 7.33 -12.75
N SER A 16 25.54 7.80 -13.86
CA SER A 16 24.10 7.95 -13.96
C SER A 16 23.55 6.55 -13.82
N ALA A 17 22.93 6.25 -12.68
CA ALA A 17 22.07 5.09 -12.56
C ALA A 17 21.14 5.16 -13.77
N LEU A 18 21.33 4.20 -14.68
CA LEU A 18 20.48 4.02 -15.84
C LEU A 18 19.10 3.73 -15.30
N TYR A 19 18.27 4.77 -15.28
CA TYR A 19 16.86 4.67 -15.06
C TYR A 19 16.30 3.90 -16.25
N ASP A 20 16.07 2.60 -16.04
CA ASP A 20 15.48 1.73 -17.04
C ASP A 20 13.95 1.94 -17.02
N PRO A 21 13.38 2.72 -17.94
CA PRO A 21 11.96 3.00 -17.96
C PRO A 21 11.10 1.75 -18.22
N ASP A 22 11.67 0.70 -18.79
CA ASP A 22 10.96 -0.56 -19.04
C ASP A 22 10.79 -1.39 -17.77
N ARG A 23 11.73 -1.33 -16.85
CA ARG A 23 11.65 -2.03 -15.57
C ARG A 23 10.55 -1.43 -14.68
N ASP A 24 10.40 -0.12 -14.69
CA ASP A 24 9.33 0.58 -13.99
C ASP A 24 7.94 0.27 -14.58
N ARG A 25 7.84 0.08 -15.90
CA ARG A 25 6.57 -0.31 -16.54
C ARG A 25 6.11 -1.72 -16.16
N ILE A 26 7.04 -2.68 -16.03
CA ILE A 26 6.71 -4.05 -15.62
C ILE A 26 6.26 -4.07 -14.16
N TYR A 27 6.96 -3.38 -13.27
CA TYR A 27 6.55 -3.22 -11.87
C TYR A 27 5.24 -2.42 -11.76
N GLY A 28 5.08 -1.36 -12.53
CA GLY A 28 3.88 -0.54 -12.57
C GLY A 28 2.64 -1.34 -12.94
N SER A 29 2.69 -2.19 -13.97
CA SER A 29 1.54 -2.98 -14.41
C SER A 29 1.09 -4.03 -13.39
N VAL A 30 2.03 -4.69 -12.74
CA VAL A 30 1.74 -5.69 -11.70
C VAL A 30 1.18 -5.02 -10.44
N VAL A 31 1.76 -3.90 -10.03
CA VAL A 31 1.30 -3.11 -8.89
C VAL A 31 -0.09 -2.54 -9.17
N THR A 32 -0.31 -1.94 -10.33
CA THR A 32 -1.60 -1.39 -10.74
C THR A 32 -2.69 -2.47 -10.78
N ARG A 33 -2.40 -3.67 -11.30
CA ARG A 33 -3.33 -4.81 -11.22
C ARG A 33 -3.67 -5.21 -9.80
N ARG A 34 -2.68 -5.24 -8.92
CA ARG A 34 -2.88 -5.58 -7.50
C ARG A 34 -3.69 -4.52 -6.77
N LEU A 35 -3.40 -3.24 -7.02
CA LEU A 35 -4.17 -2.14 -6.45
C LEU A 35 -5.63 -2.16 -6.93
N ARG A 36 -5.87 -2.41 -8.22
CA ARG A 36 -7.23 -2.60 -8.76
C ARG A 36 -7.94 -3.80 -8.16
N ALA A 37 -7.25 -4.92 -7.97
CA ALA A 37 -7.82 -6.11 -7.33
C ALA A 37 -8.18 -5.86 -5.84
N MET A 38 -7.53 -4.89 -5.20
CA MET A 38 -7.84 -4.42 -3.85
C MET A 38 -8.87 -3.28 -3.83
N GLY A 39 -9.46 -2.93 -4.98
CA GLY A 39 -10.41 -1.82 -5.09
C GLY A 39 -9.78 -0.42 -5.00
N ILE A 40 -8.47 -0.33 -5.03
CA ILE A 40 -7.73 0.93 -4.99
C ILE A 40 -7.57 1.43 -6.43
N ARG A 41 -8.12 2.60 -6.74
CA ARG A 41 -7.90 3.24 -8.04
C ARG A 41 -6.50 3.84 -8.07
N ASP A 42 -5.69 3.34 -9.00
CA ASP A 42 -4.41 3.95 -9.32
C ASP A 42 -4.68 5.25 -10.07
N LYS A 43 -4.34 6.37 -9.44
CA LYS A 43 -4.37 7.68 -10.07
C LYS A 43 -2.92 8.14 -10.22
N PRO A 44 -2.41 8.26 -11.45
CA PRO A 44 -1.04 8.74 -11.64
C PRO A 44 -0.87 10.10 -10.97
N ILE A 45 0.22 10.22 -10.21
CA ILE A 45 0.59 11.45 -9.54
C ILE A 45 1.14 12.39 -10.60
N ALA A 46 0.68 13.65 -10.61
CA ALA A 46 1.26 14.65 -11.49
C ALA A 46 2.75 14.86 -11.14
N PRO A 47 3.61 15.05 -12.13
CA PRO A 47 5.02 15.38 -11.88
C PRO A 47 5.15 16.55 -10.90
N ALA A 48 6.09 16.46 -9.97
CA ALA A 48 6.36 17.47 -8.94
C ALA A 48 5.17 17.75 -7.98
N SER A 49 4.32 16.77 -7.71
CA SER A 49 3.18 16.90 -6.81
C SER A 49 3.29 15.96 -5.59
N PRO A 50 4.28 16.16 -4.68
CA PRO A 50 4.52 15.27 -3.55
C PRO A 50 3.33 15.20 -2.57
N TRP A 51 2.50 16.23 -2.49
CA TRP A 51 1.28 16.22 -1.66
C TRP A 51 0.24 15.18 -2.07
N GLN A 52 0.28 14.69 -3.31
CA GLN A 52 -0.60 13.61 -3.76
C GLN A 52 -0.23 12.25 -3.17
N ASN A 53 1.00 12.09 -2.67
CA ASN A 53 1.45 10.90 -1.96
C ASN A 53 0.88 10.78 -0.54
N GLY A 54 0.36 11.87 0.02
CA GLY A 54 -0.14 11.89 1.40
C GLY A 54 -1.21 10.84 1.70
N PHE A 55 -2.03 10.45 0.70
CA PHE A 55 -3.02 9.38 0.86
C PHE A 55 -2.35 8.00 0.94
N ALA A 56 -1.37 7.73 0.08
CA ALA A 56 -0.62 6.47 0.10
C ALA A 56 0.17 6.33 1.40
N GLU A 57 0.85 7.38 1.84
CA GLU A 57 1.59 7.40 3.11
C GLU A 57 0.67 7.18 4.31
N ARG A 58 -0.52 7.78 4.31
CA ARG A 58 -1.52 7.59 5.36
C ARG A 58 -2.03 6.15 5.39
N LEU A 59 -2.30 5.57 4.22
CA LEU A 59 -2.74 4.18 4.11
C LEU A 59 -1.64 3.22 4.59
N ILE A 60 -0.40 3.41 4.11
CA ILE A 60 0.75 2.61 4.53
C ILE A 60 0.97 2.75 6.05
N GLY A 61 0.88 3.96 6.59
CA GLY A 61 0.96 4.21 8.02
C GLY A 61 -0.14 3.52 8.83
N SER A 62 -1.36 3.44 8.29
CA SER A 62 -2.46 2.70 8.92
C SER A 62 -2.21 1.19 8.89
N ILE A 63 -1.83 0.63 7.75
CA ILE A 63 -1.48 -0.79 7.62
C ILE A 63 -0.39 -1.18 8.62
N ARG A 64 0.62 -0.35 8.74
CA ARG A 64 1.73 -0.59 9.65
C ARG A 64 1.27 -0.62 11.10
N ARG A 65 0.69 0.49 11.57
CA ARG A 65 0.27 0.67 12.97
C ARG A 65 -0.87 -0.25 13.41
N GLU A 66 -1.78 -0.55 12.52
CA GLU A 66 -3.00 -1.30 12.87
C GLU A 66 -2.89 -2.80 12.54
N CYS A 67 -1.87 -3.22 11.81
CA CYS A 67 -1.73 -4.61 11.37
C CYS A 67 -0.31 -5.14 11.51
N VAL A 68 0.64 -4.65 10.71
CA VAL A 68 1.95 -5.29 10.54
C VAL A 68 2.80 -5.23 11.81
N ASP A 69 2.75 -4.12 12.56
CA ASP A 69 3.53 -3.96 13.80
C ASP A 69 3.06 -4.90 14.94
N HIS A 70 1.91 -5.57 14.77
CA HIS A 70 1.31 -6.47 15.76
C HIS A 70 1.37 -7.96 15.37
N ILE A 71 1.91 -8.30 14.21
CA ILE A 71 1.89 -9.64 13.67
C ILE A 71 3.31 -10.08 13.27
N ILE A 72 3.71 -11.26 13.75
CA ILE A 72 4.96 -11.88 13.29
C ILE A 72 4.72 -12.49 11.92
N VAL A 73 5.41 -11.99 10.90
CA VAL A 73 5.31 -12.47 9.52
C VAL A 73 6.24 -13.66 9.32
N LEU A 74 5.69 -14.81 9.00
CA LEU A 74 6.45 -16.06 8.83
C LEU A 74 6.90 -16.31 7.38
N GLY A 75 6.53 -15.44 6.44
CA GLY A 75 6.90 -15.56 5.03
C GLY A 75 5.96 -14.79 4.12
N GLU A 76 6.27 -14.78 2.82
CA GLU A 76 5.51 -14.00 1.83
C GLU A 76 4.04 -14.40 1.75
N MET A 77 3.74 -15.69 1.73
CA MET A 77 2.36 -16.19 1.66
C MET A 77 1.56 -15.82 2.91
N HIS A 78 2.22 -15.81 4.08
CA HIS A 78 1.59 -15.36 5.31
C HIS A 78 1.31 -13.85 5.25
N LEU A 79 2.29 -13.06 4.84
CA LEU A 79 2.11 -11.61 4.68
C LEU A 79 0.95 -11.28 3.73
N ARG A 80 0.87 -11.95 2.60
CA ARG A 80 -0.23 -11.76 1.62
C ARG A 80 -1.61 -12.03 2.23
N ARG A 81 -1.74 -13.09 3.03
CA ARG A 81 -2.99 -13.42 3.75
C ARG A 81 -3.35 -12.35 4.77
N VAL A 82 -2.35 -11.92 5.55
CA VAL A 82 -2.53 -10.86 6.56
C VAL A 82 -2.99 -9.56 5.90
N LEU A 83 -2.30 -9.12 4.84
CA LEU A 83 -2.65 -7.89 4.13
C LEU A 83 -4.02 -7.97 3.45
N LYS A 84 -4.40 -9.13 2.90
CA LYS A 84 -5.73 -9.34 2.34
C LYS A 84 -6.81 -9.22 3.41
N SER A 85 -6.63 -9.90 4.54
CA SER A 85 -7.57 -9.85 5.66
C SER A 85 -7.70 -8.42 6.23
N TYR A 86 -6.58 -7.68 6.31
CA TYR A 86 -6.60 -6.29 6.72
C TYR A 86 -7.32 -5.39 5.69
N ALA A 87 -7.11 -5.61 4.39
CA ALA A 87 -7.79 -4.86 3.34
C ALA A 87 -9.32 -5.06 3.40
N ASP A 88 -9.77 -6.29 3.63
CA ASP A 88 -11.19 -6.59 3.81
C ASP A 88 -11.74 -5.87 5.05
N TYR A 89 -11.02 -5.95 6.18
CA TYR A 89 -11.39 -5.20 7.39
C TYR A 89 -11.44 -3.68 7.15
N TYR A 90 -10.43 -3.12 6.50
CA TYR A 90 -10.35 -1.69 6.22
C TYR A 90 -11.50 -1.19 5.36
N ASN A 91 -11.88 -1.96 4.34
CA ASN A 91 -12.90 -1.55 3.37
C ASN A 91 -14.33 -1.79 3.87
N PHE A 92 -14.57 -2.85 4.63
CA PHE A 92 -15.95 -3.29 4.96
C PHE A 92 -16.31 -3.12 6.43
N VAL A 93 -15.33 -3.01 7.32
CA VAL A 93 -15.59 -3.05 8.77
C VAL A 93 -15.10 -1.78 9.48
N ARG A 94 -13.88 -1.36 9.17
CA ARG A 94 -13.22 -0.24 9.84
C ARG A 94 -14.00 1.06 9.62
N THR A 95 -14.30 1.74 10.70
CA THR A 95 -15.00 3.03 10.66
C THR A 95 -14.02 4.18 10.45
N HIS A 96 -14.38 5.11 9.58
CA HIS A 96 -13.57 6.29 9.26
C HIS A 96 -14.27 7.57 9.69
N ARG A 97 -13.57 8.45 10.39
CA ARG A 97 -14.16 9.74 10.83
C ARG A 97 -14.60 10.60 9.66
N SER A 98 -13.84 10.59 8.57
CA SER A 98 -14.13 11.34 7.33
C SER A 98 -15.36 10.83 6.57
N LEU A 99 -15.82 9.63 6.88
CA LEU A 99 -16.99 8.98 6.28
C LEU A 99 -18.15 8.87 7.30
N ASN A 100 -18.31 9.82 8.21
CA ASN A 100 -19.34 9.81 9.25
C ASN A 100 -19.37 8.51 10.07
N LYS A 101 -18.20 7.96 10.37
CA LYS A 101 -18.00 6.68 11.06
C LYS A 101 -18.51 5.46 10.28
N ASP A 102 -18.64 5.57 8.95
CA ASP A 102 -18.91 4.43 8.09
C ASP A 102 -17.61 3.84 7.54
N ALA A 103 -17.69 2.65 6.92
CA ALA A 103 -16.62 2.03 6.18
C ALA A 103 -16.56 2.58 4.75
N PRO A 104 -15.43 2.47 4.01
CA PRO A 104 -15.33 2.88 2.61
C PRO A 104 -16.40 2.22 1.72
N VAL A 105 -16.71 0.95 1.98
CA VAL A 105 -17.88 0.29 1.41
C VAL A 105 -19.02 0.43 2.41
N SER A 106 -19.98 1.30 2.10
CA SER A 106 -21.12 1.57 2.98
C SER A 106 -21.91 0.31 3.26
N ARG A 107 -22.39 0.21 4.48
CA ARG A 107 -23.17 -0.94 4.97
C ARG A 107 -24.47 -0.47 5.59
N PRO A 108 -25.57 -1.25 5.48
CA PRO A 108 -26.82 -0.89 6.09
C PRO A 108 -26.71 -0.88 7.63
N VAL A 109 -27.36 0.09 8.25
CA VAL A 109 -27.43 0.19 9.72
C VAL A 109 -28.36 -0.88 10.27
N GLN A 110 -27.80 -1.80 11.05
CA GLN A 110 -28.56 -2.84 11.73
C GLN A 110 -29.09 -2.30 13.08
N ARG A 111 -30.41 -2.24 13.24
CA ARG A 111 -31.04 -1.68 14.43
C ARG A 111 -31.60 -2.74 15.40
N THR A 112 -31.85 -3.96 14.92
CA THR A 112 -32.45 -5.06 15.67
C THR A 112 -31.53 -6.29 15.67
N GLY A 113 -31.67 -7.16 16.66
CA GLY A 113 -30.87 -8.36 16.81
C GLY A 113 -29.83 -8.29 17.93
N VAL A 114 -29.28 -9.46 18.28
CA VAL A 114 -28.23 -9.60 19.29
C VAL A 114 -26.88 -9.20 18.68
N ILE A 115 -26.06 -8.47 19.44
CA ILE A 115 -24.70 -8.11 18.98
C ILE A 115 -23.81 -9.34 19.06
N SER A 116 -23.28 -9.76 17.91
CA SER A 116 -22.26 -10.78 17.78
C SER A 116 -20.93 -10.19 17.37
N SER A 117 -19.83 -10.73 17.84
CA SER A 117 -18.49 -10.32 17.45
C SER A 117 -17.74 -11.44 16.73
N ARG A 118 -17.05 -11.09 15.66
CA ARG A 118 -16.16 -11.99 14.93
C ARG A 118 -14.75 -11.43 14.95
N ALA A 119 -13.80 -12.24 15.44
CA ALA A 119 -12.40 -11.88 15.46
C ALA A 119 -11.81 -11.81 14.03
N ILE A 120 -10.97 -10.82 13.79
CA ILE A 120 -10.22 -10.59 12.55
C ILE A 120 -8.74 -10.52 12.91
N LEU A 121 -7.88 -11.11 12.08
CA LEU A 121 -6.42 -11.15 12.30
C LEU A 121 -6.04 -11.70 13.69
N GLY A 122 -6.61 -12.84 14.04
CA GLY A 122 -6.30 -13.51 15.32
C GLY A 122 -6.79 -12.76 16.57
N GLY A 123 -7.77 -11.86 16.43
CA GLY A 123 -8.31 -11.07 17.54
C GLY A 123 -7.75 -9.65 17.64
N LEU A 124 -6.85 -9.26 16.73
CA LEU A 124 -6.34 -7.90 16.68
C LEU A 124 -7.45 -6.88 16.40
N HIS A 125 -8.42 -7.27 15.58
CA HIS A 125 -9.63 -6.49 15.30
C HIS A 125 -10.87 -7.35 15.47
N HIS A 126 -12.02 -6.72 15.65
CA HIS A 126 -13.32 -7.40 15.76
C HIS A 126 -14.35 -6.72 14.86
N HIS A 127 -15.13 -7.55 14.18
CA HIS A 127 -16.33 -7.12 13.50
C HIS A 127 -17.55 -7.37 14.38
N TYR A 128 -18.25 -6.31 14.73
CA TYR A 128 -19.50 -6.38 15.48
C TYR A 128 -20.67 -6.25 14.52
N ALA A 129 -21.57 -7.21 14.54
CA ALA A 129 -22.78 -7.20 13.73
C ALA A 129 -23.96 -7.66 14.61
N ARG A 130 -25.16 -7.23 14.24
CA ARG A 130 -26.40 -7.76 14.84
C ARG A 130 -26.89 -8.97 14.05
N VAL A 131 -27.20 -10.02 14.74
CA VAL A 131 -27.73 -11.27 14.17
C VAL A 131 -29.07 -11.60 14.80
#